data_16b2fa3a9fa9b53c12d5433e8df44919
#
_entry.id   16b2fa3a9fa9b53c12d5433e8df44919
#
_cell.length_a   1.000
_cell.length_b   1.000
_cell.length_c   1.000
_cell.angle_alpha   90.00
_cell.angle_beta   90.00
_cell.angle_gamma   90.00
#
_symmetry.space_group_name_H-M   'P 1'
#
loop_
_entity.id
_entity.type
_entity.pdbx_description
1 polymer ?
#
loop_
_entity_poly.entity_id
_entity_poly.type
_entity_poly.pdbx_seq_one_letter_code
_entity_poly.pdbx_strand_id
1 'polypeptide(L)'
;KAARLYKGNVDYPEFSEKAMRYAKQAYEWAEKNPGIIFHNPDSIGTGSYTARFPEQFRFWANVELYLATKDEKYVDLTAIDTFDYDVPTWQLPASFALMSLIEGVDKGLVKGALKKKTELHFDKLAKLLYGRMEKSVGRFPLHKFEWGSNGSMSNAGSILLLQYKHTGDKKYLKAAQDITTYIVGRNATGYCFVTGFGKKSPMFIHDRRSTGDGIAVPVPGLIAGGPTLDAIRDCDTYVYNYDHPKSEYPTREYSARAYNDEICSYSTNEVAINWSAPFVMLLAGINEAMMNAK
;
A
#
# COMPACT_ATOMS: atom_id res chain seq x y z
N LYS A 1 -0.86 10.53 11.74
CA LYS A 1 -2.09 9.69 11.72
C LYS A 1 -2.22 8.86 13.01
N ALA A 2 -1.18 8.14 13.45
CA ALA A 2 -1.23 7.32 14.68
C ALA A 2 -1.72 8.13 15.91
N ALA A 3 -1.19 9.32 16.15
CA ALA A 3 -1.64 10.19 17.24
C ALA A 3 -3.15 10.46 17.22
N ARG A 4 -3.76 10.61 16.03
CA ARG A 4 -5.22 10.82 15.90
C ARG A 4 -6.02 9.54 16.19
N LEU A 5 -5.51 8.40 15.74
CA LEU A 5 -6.19 7.11 15.90
C LEU A 5 -6.18 6.62 17.35
N TYR A 6 -5.10 6.90 18.08
CA TYR A 6 -4.94 6.48 19.48
C TYR A 6 -5.39 7.54 20.49
N LYS A 7 -5.95 8.66 20.04
CA LYS A 7 -6.46 9.68 20.96
C LYS A 7 -7.61 9.13 21.79
N GLY A 8 -7.42 9.13 23.11
CA GLY A 8 -8.40 8.59 24.06
C GLY A 8 -8.42 7.06 24.15
N ASN A 9 -7.42 6.36 23.57
CA ASN A 9 -7.28 4.92 23.75
C ASN A 9 -6.90 4.58 25.19
N VAL A 10 -7.68 3.70 25.84
CA VAL A 10 -7.53 3.37 27.26
C VAL A 10 -6.36 2.43 27.55
N ASP A 11 -6.00 1.58 26.58
CA ASP A 11 -4.91 0.63 26.72
C ASP A 11 -3.53 1.27 26.52
N TYR A 12 -3.50 2.39 25.78
CA TYR A 12 -2.27 3.13 25.44
C TYR A 12 -2.46 4.64 25.63
N PRO A 13 -2.74 5.12 26.86
CA PRO A 13 -3.19 6.50 27.10
C PRO A 13 -2.16 7.55 26.71
N GLU A 14 -0.85 7.27 26.84
CA GLU A 14 0.23 8.22 26.53
C GLU A 14 0.70 8.15 25.07
N PHE A 15 0.27 7.14 24.32
CA PHE A 15 0.81 6.90 22.97
C PHE A 15 0.50 8.04 22.00
N SER A 16 -0.71 8.60 22.06
CA SER A 16 -1.13 9.71 21.21
C SER A 16 -0.23 10.94 21.36
N GLU A 17 0.06 11.34 22.62
CA GLU A 17 0.91 12.50 22.91
C GLU A 17 2.37 12.24 22.51
N LYS A 18 2.87 11.06 22.84
CA LYS A 18 4.23 10.62 22.47
C LYS A 18 4.41 10.64 20.95
N ALA A 19 3.47 10.05 20.21
CA ALA A 19 3.49 10.01 18.74
C ALA A 19 3.45 11.42 18.14
N MET A 20 2.62 12.32 18.69
CA MET A 20 2.54 13.72 18.24
C MET A 20 3.83 14.47 18.50
N ARG A 21 4.43 14.32 19.68
CA ARG A 21 5.71 14.97 20.02
C ARG A 21 6.81 14.56 19.04
N TYR A 22 6.98 13.28 18.79
CA TYR A 22 8.00 12.80 17.85
C TYR A 22 7.71 13.21 16.40
N ALA A 23 6.45 13.20 15.99
CA ALA A 23 6.07 13.67 14.64
C ALA A 23 6.46 15.15 14.43
N LYS A 24 6.20 16.02 15.41
CA LYS A 24 6.60 17.43 15.34
C LYS A 24 8.12 17.59 15.34
N GLN A 25 8.84 16.89 16.20
CA GLN A 25 10.30 16.95 16.25
C GLN A 25 10.94 16.50 14.92
N ALA A 26 10.46 15.40 14.35
CA ALA A 26 10.93 14.90 13.05
C ALA A 26 10.61 15.89 11.92
N TYR A 27 9.43 16.47 11.92
CA TYR A 27 9.04 17.49 10.94
C TYR A 27 9.93 18.74 11.05
N GLU A 28 10.14 19.26 12.25
CA GLU A 28 11.00 20.43 12.48
C GLU A 28 12.46 20.18 12.08
N TRP A 29 12.93 18.96 12.32
CA TRP A 29 14.25 18.57 11.86
C TRP A 29 14.34 18.56 10.32
N ALA A 30 13.36 17.97 9.64
CA ALA A 30 13.30 17.92 8.19
C ALA A 30 13.21 19.32 7.55
N GLU A 31 12.44 20.24 8.17
CA GLU A 31 12.37 21.64 7.72
C GLU A 31 13.72 22.39 7.84
N LYS A 32 14.49 22.09 8.88
CA LYS A 32 15.83 22.66 9.07
C LYS A 32 16.90 22.02 8.18
N ASN A 33 16.63 20.84 7.65
CA ASN A 33 17.61 20.04 6.89
C ASN A 33 17.02 19.55 5.53
N PRO A 34 16.51 20.45 4.68
CA PRO A 34 15.74 20.07 3.48
C PRO A 34 16.56 19.33 2.42
N GLY A 35 17.88 19.44 2.45
CA GLY A 35 18.79 18.79 1.49
C GLY A 35 19.36 17.45 1.97
N ILE A 36 19.06 17.03 3.19
CA ILE A 36 19.56 15.76 3.72
C ILE A 36 18.65 14.60 3.30
N ILE A 37 19.17 13.75 2.42
CA ILE A 37 18.51 12.53 1.96
C ILE A 37 19.35 11.34 2.40
N PHE A 38 18.71 10.37 3.06
CA PHE A 38 19.40 9.17 3.54
C PHE A 38 19.85 8.28 2.37
N HIS A 39 21.07 7.79 2.47
CA HIS A 39 21.63 6.73 1.64
C HIS A 39 22.29 5.69 2.54
N ASN A 40 22.22 4.43 2.15
CA ASN A 40 23.01 3.41 2.85
C ASN A 40 24.51 3.72 2.74
N PRO A 41 25.30 3.44 3.77
CA PRO A 41 26.74 3.31 3.62
C PRO A 41 27.10 2.25 2.59
N ASP A 42 28.22 2.42 1.87
CA ASP A 42 28.67 1.51 0.81
C ASP A 42 28.86 0.06 1.29
N SER A 43 29.09 -0.13 2.60
CA SER A 43 29.20 -1.45 3.22
C SER A 43 27.89 -2.21 3.37
N ILE A 44 26.74 -1.57 3.11
CA ILE A 44 25.41 -2.18 3.22
C ILE A 44 24.84 -2.40 1.83
N GLY A 45 24.87 -3.64 1.35
CA GLY A 45 24.42 -4.04 0.02
C GLY A 45 22.90 -4.26 -0.13
N THR A 46 22.08 -3.92 0.87
CA THR A 46 20.61 -4.06 0.81
C THR A 46 19.94 -2.76 0.34
N GLY A 47 18.66 -2.81 0.01
CA GLY A 47 17.90 -1.65 -0.47
C GLY A 47 18.04 -0.42 0.43
N SER A 48 18.42 0.71 -0.15
CA SER A 48 18.67 1.97 0.58
C SER A 48 17.37 2.67 0.98
N TYR A 49 16.26 2.41 0.31
CA TYR A 49 14.96 3.08 0.53
C TYR A 49 15.07 4.62 0.53
N THR A 50 15.95 5.13 -0.31
CA THR A 50 16.18 6.58 -0.47
C THR A 50 14.92 7.28 -0.99
N ALA A 51 14.50 8.36 -0.35
CA ALA A 51 13.36 9.18 -0.81
C ALA A 51 13.76 9.95 -2.08
N ARG A 52 13.27 9.51 -3.24
CA ARG A 52 13.53 10.18 -4.52
C ARG A 52 12.70 11.46 -4.71
N PHE A 53 11.55 11.53 -4.07
CA PHE A 53 10.58 12.62 -4.18
C PHE A 53 10.21 13.14 -2.79
N PRO A 54 11.12 13.83 -2.08
CA PRO A 54 10.92 14.25 -0.70
C PRO A 54 9.74 15.21 -0.51
N GLU A 55 9.37 15.94 -1.56
CA GLU A 55 8.20 16.84 -1.57
C GLU A 55 6.87 16.10 -1.37
N GLN A 56 6.74 14.86 -1.85
CA GLN A 56 5.54 14.06 -1.62
C GLN A 56 5.41 13.60 -0.17
N PHE A 57 6.53 13.23 0.47
CA PHE A 57 6.56 12.87 1.88
C PHE A 57 6.26 14.09 2.76
N ARG A 58 6.79 15.26 2.41
CA ARG A 58 6.50 16.53 3.08
C ARG A 58 5.02 16.88 2.97
N PHE A 59 4.44 16.79 1.78
CA PHE A 59 3.01 17.01 1.57
C PHE A 59 2.16 16.10 2.45
N TRP A 60 2.47 14.81 2.50
CA TRP A 60 1.75 13.86 3.37
C TRP A 60 1.92 14.19 4.85
N ALA A 61 3.13 14.52 5.30
CA ALA A 61 3.39 14.95 6.69
C ALA A 61 2.59 16.21 7.05
N ASN A 62 2.56 17.20 6.18
CA ASN A 62 1.77 18.43 6.33
C ASN A 62 0.29 18.13 6.53
N VAL A 63 -0.30 17.31 5.67
CA VAL A 63 -1.70 16.90 5.75
C VAL A 63 -1.99 16.20 7.10
N GLU A 64 -1.15 15.27 7.52
CA GLU A 64 -1.35 14.56 8.79
C GLU A 64 -1.21 15.49 10.01
N LEU A 65 -0.27 16.45 9.98
CA LEU A 65 -0.12 17.46 11.04
C LEU A 65 -1.31 18.42 11.07
N TYR A 66 -1.76 18.91 9.91
CA TYR A 66 -2.98 19.73 9.82
C TYR A 66 -4.19 19.02 10.41
N LEU A 67 -4.46 17.78 9.98
CA LEU A 67 -5.60 17.01 10.48
C LEU A 67 -5.53 16.73 11.98
N ALA A 68 -4.33 16.64 12.54
CA ALA A 68 -4.12 16.39 13.97
C ALA A 68 -4.16 17.64 14.84
N THR A 69 -3.66 18.79 14.34
CA THR A 69 -3.50 20.03 15.12
C THR A 69 -4.52 21.11 14.78
N LYS A 70 -5.07 21.07 13.58
CA LYS A 70 -5.88 22.16 12.98
C LYS A 70 -5.10 23.45 12.72
N ASP A 71 -3.79 23.40 12.77
CA ASP A 71 -2.92 24.52 12.52
C ASP A 71 -2.75 24.72 11.01
N GLU A 72 -3.26 25.84 10.51
CA GLU A 72 -3.29 26.14 9.06
C GLU A 72 -1.90 26.39 8.47
N LYS A 73 -0.86 26.57 9.28
CA LYS A 73 0.51 26.67 8.78
C LYS A 73 0.98 25.42 7.99
N TYR A 74 0.32 24.27 8.21
CA TYR A 74 0.59 23.03 7.48
C TYR A 74 -0.22 22.89 6.18
N VAL A 75 -1.10 23.86 5.85
CA VAL A 75 -1.94 23.81 4.65
C VAL A 75 -1.31 24.65 3.55
N ASP A 76 -0.80 23.98 2.53
CA ASP A 76 -0.46 24.63 1.27
C ASP A 76 -1.45 24.18 0.20
N LEU A 77 -2.37 25.11 -0.15
CA LEU A 77 -3.40 24.85 -1.16
C LEU A 77 -2.81 24.68 -2.57
N THR A 78 -1.60 25.16 -2.81
CA THR A 78 -0.95 24.99 -4.13
C THR A 78 -0.31 23.62 -4.25
N ALA A 79 0.23 23.08 -3.16
CA ALA A 79 0.88 21.77 -3.15
C ALA A 79 -0.05 20.63 -3.60
N ILE A 80 -1.36 20.71 -3.31
CA ILE A 80 -2.32 19.68 -3.71
C ILE A 80 -2.49 19.61 -5.24
N ASP A 81 -2.21 20.67 -5.98
CA ASP A 81 -2.32 20.71 -7.44
C ASP A 81 -1.04 20.27 -8.15
N THR A 82 0.05 20.03 -7.42
CA THR A 82 1.38 19.79 -8.03
C THR A 82 1.65 18.33 -8.37
N PHE A 83 0.86 17.38 -7.86
CA PHE A 83 1.14 15.96 -7.99
C PHE A 83 0.22 15.29 -9.01
N ASP A 84 0.82 14.41 -9.82
CA ASP A 84 0.09 13.42 -10.61
C ASP A 84 -0.25 12.24 -9.69
N TYR A 85 -1.47 12.23 -9.19
CA TYR A 85 -1.93 11.20 -8.25
C TYR A 85 -2.20 9.87 -8.94
N ASP A 86 -1.63 8.80 -8.39
CA ASP A 86 -1.83 7.42 -8.80
C ASP A 86 -1.86 6.51 -7.56
N VAL A 87 -1.83 5.19 -7.75
CA VAL A 87 -1.72 4.23 -6.64
C VAL A 87 -0.48 4.56 -5.81
N PRO A 88 -0.63 4.82 -4.49
CA PRO A 88 0.51 5.17 -3.66
C PRO A 88 1.44 3.97 -3.45
N THR A 89 2.73 4.27 -3.48
CA THR A 89 3.81 3.35 -3.17
C THR A 89 4.70 3.94 -2.09
N TRP A 90 5.71 3.19 -1.65
CA TRP A 90 6.70 3.69 -0.70
C TRP A 90 7.53 4.87 -1.26
N GLN A 91 7.66 4.99 -2.59
CA GLN A 91 8.35 6.11 -3.26
C GLN A 91 7.42 7.28 -3.58
N LEU A 92 6.14 7.04 -3.80
CA LEU A 92 5.15 8.00 -4.29
C LEU A 92 3.96 8.09 -3.32
N PRO A 93 4.13 8.67 -2.12
CA PRO A 93 3.13 8.64 -1.06
C PRO A 93 2.05 9.73 -1.17
N ALA A 94 2.08 10.63 -2.16
CA ALA A 94 1.16 11.78 -2.22
C ALA A 94 -0.33 11.39 -2.14
N SER A 95 -0.71 10.26 -2.74
CA SER A 95 -2.11 9.79 -2.67
C SER A 95 -2.54 9.35 -1.28
N PHE A 96 -1.62 8.97 -0.37
CA PHE A 96 -1.97 8.75 1.05
C PHE A 96 -2.42 10.06 1.73
N ALA A 97 -1.87 11.20 1.33
CA ALA A 97 -2.35 12.50 1.79
C ALA A 97 -3.80 12.75 1.34
N LEU A 98 -4.11 12.50 0.05
CA LEU A 98 -5.49 12.61 -0.45
C LEU A 98 -6.45 11.68 0.27
N MET A 99 -6.06 10.43 0.55
CA MET A 99 -6.88 9.50 1.33
C MET A 99 -7.18 10.04 2.73
N SER A 100 -6.20 10.63 3.39
CA SER A 100 -6.40 11.25 4.72
C SER A 100 -7.24 12.52 4.65
N LEU A 101 -7.10 13.31 3.59
CA LEU A 101 -7.91 14.52 3.38
C LEU A 101 -9.38 14.18 3.10
N ILE A 102 -9.68 13.18 2.26
CA ILE A 102 -11.08 12.80 1.97
C ILE A 102 -11.76 12.22 3.22
N GLU A 103 -11.07 11.40 4.01
CA GLU A 103 -11.56 10.99 5.34
C GLU A 103 -11.83 12.22 6.25
N GLY A 104 -10.99 13.25 6.14
CA GLY A 104 -11.15 14.50 6.86
C GLY A 104 -12.35 15.32 6.38
N VAL A 105 -12.64 15.30 5.08
CA VAL A 105 -13.86 15.91 4.50
C VAL A 105 -15.11 15.23 5.06
N ASP A 106 -15.15 13.91 5.03
CA ASP A 106 -16.31 13.13 5.49
C ASP A 106 -16.57 13.30 6.99
N LYS A 107 -15.52 13.55 7.76
CA LYS A 107 -15.61 13.89 9.21
C LYS A 107 -15.82 15.37 9.50
N GLY A 108 -16.02 16.23 8.49
CA GLY A 108 -16.20 17.68 8.64
C GLY A 108 -14.94 18.41 9.14
N LEU A 109 -13.77 17.79 9.07
CA LEU A 109 -12.50 18.35 9.52
C LEU A 109 -11.80 19.19 8.46
N VAL A 110 -12.09 18.93 7.17
CA VAL A 110 -11.57 19.65 6.01
C VAL A 110 -12.70 20.44 5.37
N LYS A 111 -12.51 21.74 5.20
CA LYS A 111 -13.57 22.68 4.75
C LYS A 111 -13.04 23.64 3.67
N GLY A 112 -13.92 24.47 3.13
CA GLY A 112 -13.59 25.60 2.25
C GLY A 112 -12.87 25.17 0.95
N ALA A 113 -11.85 25.91 0.58
CA ALA A 113 -11.07 25.68 -0.64
C ALA A 113 -10.34 24.32 -0.63
N LEU A 114 -9.78 23.92 0.52
CA LEU A 114 -9.10 22.64 0.68
C LEU A 114 -10.05 21.46 0.43
N LYS A 115 -11.30 21.53 0.95
CA LYS A 115 -12.34 20.52 0.66
C LYS A 115 -12.57 20.38 -0.85
N LYS A 116 -12.83 21.49 -1.54
CA LYS A 116 -13.11 21.48 -2.99
C LYS A 116 -11.97 20.87 -3.80
N LYS A 117 -10.72 21.24 -3.48
CA LYS A 117 -9.53 20.68 -4.15
C LYS A 117 -9.37 19.20 -3.84
N THR A 118 -9.57 18.79 -2.60
CA THR A 118 -9.50 17.37 -2.18
C THR A 118 -10.51 16.54 -2.95
N GLU A 119 -11.78 16.94 -2.97
CA GLU A 119 -12.85 16.24 -3.70
C GLU A 119 -12.54 16.14 -5.20
N LEU A 120 -12.04 17.21 -5.81
CA LEU A 120 -11.67 17.24 -7.23
C LEU A 120 -10.56 16.22 -7.55
N HIS A 121 -9.45 16.23 -6.80
CA HIS A 121 -8.31 15.37 -7.07
C HIS A 121 -8.60 13.92 -6.70
N PHE A 122 -9.34 13.69 -5.60
CA PHE A 122 -9.71 12.34 -5.19
C PHE A 122 -10.69 11.68 -6.18
N ASP A 123 -11.67 12.43 -6.68
CA ASP A 123 -12.58 11.96 -7.73
C ASP A 123 -11.84 11.64 -9.04
N LYS A 124 -10.89 12.49 -9.45
CA LYS A 124 -10.03 12.22 -10.63
C LYS A 124 -9.24 10.92 -10.45
N LEU A 125 -8.62 10.73 -9.28
CA LEU A 125 -7.85 9.52 -8.97
C LEU A 125 -8.74 8.27 -9.00
N ALA A 126 -9.89 8.30 -8.33
CA ALA A 126 -10.82 7.18 -8.31
C ALA A 126 -11.35 6.83 -9.73
N LYS A 127 -11.66 7.83 -10.54
CA LYS A 127 -12.06 7.65 -11.95
C LYS A 127 -10.94 7.06 -12.80
N LEU A 128 -9.69 7.49 -12.60
CA LEU A 128 -8.53 6.93 -13.27
C LEU A 128 -8.39 5.44 -12.98
N LEU A 129 -8.43 5.05 -11.69
CA LEU A 129 -8.28 3.66 -11.27
C LEU A 129 -9.45 2.79 -11.76
N TYR A 130 -10.68 3.27 -11.62
CA TYR A 130 -11.86 2.58 -12.12
C TYR A 130 -11.81 2.42 -13.64
N GLY A 131 -11.42 3.46 -14.37
CA GLY A 131 -11.28 3.42 -15.83
C GLY A 131 -10.21 2.43 -16.32
N ARG A 132 -9.12 2.24 -15.57
CA ARG A 132 -8.14 1.17 -15.84
C ARG A 132 -8.78 -0.22 -15.63
N MET A 133 -9.55 -0.40 -14.57
CA MET A 133 -10.26 -1.67 -14.33
C MET A 133 -11.24 -2.02 -15.44
N GLU A 134 -11.99 -1.05 -15.96
CA GLU A 134 -12.92 -1.26 -17.07
C GLU A 134 -12.21 -1.69 -18.38
N LYS A 135 -10.99 -1.20 -18.60
CA LYS A 135 -10.18 -1.53 -19.78
C LYS A 135 -9.37 -2.81 -19.62
N SER A 136 -9.20 -3.29 -18.41
CA SER A 136 -8.42 -4.49 -18.11
C SER A 136 -9.29 -5.75 -18.12
N VAL A 137 -8.91 -6.76 -18.89
CA VAL A 137 -9.57 -8.08 -18.91
C VAL A 137 -9.62 -8.71 -17.51
N GLY A 138 -8.57 -8.54 -16.72
CA GLY A 138 -8.48 -9.01 -15.33
C GLY A 138 -9.12 -8.08 -14.30
N ARG A 139 -9.69 -6.95 -14.71
CA ARG A 139 -10.27 -5.92 -13.85
C ARG A 139 -9.30 -5.46 -12.75
N PHE A 140 -8.08 -5.13 -13.11
CA PHE A 140 -7.10 -4.58 -12.19
C PHE A 140 -6.79 -3.10 -12.51
N PRO A 141 -6.57 -2.27 -11.46
CA PRO A 141 -6.38 -0.82 -11.59
C PRO A 141 -4.93 -0.42 -11.90
N LEU A 142 -3.99 -1.38 -11.86
CA LEU A 142 -2.57 -1.08 -12.03
C LEU A 142 -2.23 -0.80 -13.49
N HIS A 143 -1.38 0.18 -13.72
CA HIS A 143 -0.79 0.42 -15.03
C HIS A 143 0.29 -0.65 -15.33
N LYS A 144 1.06 -1.01 -14.30
CA LYS A 144 2.14 -2.00 -14.36
C LYS A 144 2.12 -2.85 -13.09
N PHE A 145 2.45 -4.13 -13.21
CA PHE A 145 2.72 -4.99 -12.06
C PHE A 145 4.18 -4.81 -11.64
N GLU A 146 4.39 -4.05 -10.61
CA GLU A 146 5.69 -3.81 -10.01
C GLU A 146 5.91 -4.70 -8.78
N TRP A 147 7.11 -4.75 -8.28
CA TRP A 147 7.44 -5.45 -7.04
C TRP A 147 6.51 -4.99 -5.90
N GLY A 148 5.81 -5.92 -5.25
CA GLY A 148 4.77 -5.63 -4.27
C GLY A 148 3.41 -5.30 -4.88
N SER A 149 3.12 -5.80 -6.09
CA SER A 149 1.88 -5.53 -6.84
C SER A 149 0.60 -5.80 -6.05
N ASN A 150 0.57 -6.80 -5.15
CA ASN A 150 -0.59 -7.07 -4.29
C ASN A 150 -0.82 -5.96 -3.24
N GLY A 151 0.24 -5.35 -2.74
CA GLY A 151 0.15 -4.15 -1.89
C GLY A 151 -0.42 -2.96 -2.67
N SER A 152 0.06 -2.75 -3.90
CA SER A 152 -0.45 -1.70 -4.80
C SER A 152 -1.92 -1.93 -5.17
N MET A 153 -2.32 -3.18 -5.47
CA MET A 153 -3.72 -3.56 -5.68
C MET A 153 -4.58 -3.20 -4.47
N SER A 154 -4.12 -3.52 -3.27
CA SER A 154 -4.83 -3.25 -2.01
C SER A 154 -4.97 -1.75 -1.74
N ASN A 155 -3.94 -0.95 -2.03
CA ASN A 155 -4.00 0.50 -1.94
C ASN A 155 -5.03 1.08 -2.92
N ALA A 156 -5.04 0.62 -4.16
CA ALA A 156 -6.03 1.02 -5.15
C ALA A 156 -7.46 0.65 -4.72
N GLY A 157 -7.65 -0.56 -4.18
CA GLY A 157 -8.93 -0.99 -3.61
C GLY A 157 -9.40 -0.10 -2.47
N SER A 158 -8.48 0.32 -1.59
CA SER A 158 -8.77 1.24 -0.49
C SER A 158 -9.18 2.63 -0.97
N ILE A 159 -8.56 3.15 -2.04
CA ILE A 159 -8.97 4.42 -2.67
C ILE A 159 -10.39 4.31 -3.22
N LEU A 160 -10.70 3.24 -3.96
CA LEU A 160 -12.04 3.03 -4.51
C LEU A 160 -13.09 2.86 -3.41
N LEU A 161 -12.75 2.17 -2.33
CA LEU A 161 -13.63 2.02 -1.17
C LEU A 161 -13.89 3.37 -0.46
N LEU A 162 -12.87 4.22 -0.31
CA LEU A 162 -13.06 5.57 0.23
C LEU A 162 -13.93 6.43 -0.69
N GLN A 163 -13.79 6.30 -2.01
CA GLN A 163 -14.68 6.97 -2.97
C GLN A 163 -16.13 6.49 -2.84
N TYR A 164 -16.35 5.18 -2.63
CA TYR A 164 -17.69 4.68 -2.31
C TYR A 164 -18.23 5.30 -1.01
N LYS A 165 -17.44 5.32 0.06
CA LYS A 165 -17.85 5.90 1.35
C LYS A 165 -18.22 7.38 1.21
N HIS A 166 -17.47 8.12 0.40
CA HIS A 166 -17.68 9.54 0.15
C HIS A 166 -18.91 9.84 -0.72
N THR A 167 -19.14 9.04 -1.78
CA THR A 167 -20.16 9.34 -2.80
C THR A 167 -21.42 8.48 -2.72
N GLY A 168 -21.36 7.32 -2.08
CA GLY A 168 -22.42 6.30 -2.11
C GLY A 168 -22.50 5.49 -3.42
N ASP A 169 -21.64 5.78 -4.42
CA ASP A 169 -21.69 5.10 -5.72
C ASP A 169 -21.18 3.66 -5.63
N LYS A 170 -22.11 2.71 -5.72
CA LYS A 170 -21.89 1.26 -5.54
C LYS A 170 -20.89 0.65 -6.52
N LYS A 171 -20.63 1.30 -7.67
CA LYS A 171 -19.61 0.79 -8.62
C LYS A 171 -18.22 0.74 -7.99
N TYR A 172 -17.87 1.71 -7.12
CA TYR A 172 -16.59 1.75 -6.44
C TYR A 172 -16.48 0.67 -5.35
N LEU A 173 -17.57 0.35 -4.63
CA LEU A 173 -17.59 -0.79 -3.71
C LEU A 173 -17.38 -2.10 -4.46
N LYS A 174 -18.09 -2.28 -5.59
CA LYS A 174 -17.92 -3.47 -6.43
C LYS A 174 -16.50 -3.60 -6.95
N ALA A 175 -15.89 -2.51 -7.37
CA ALA A 175 -14.50 -2.49 -7.83
C ALA A 175 -13.51 -2.87 -6.70
N ALA A 176 -13.71 -2.38 -5.49
CA ALA A 176 -12.93 -2.77 -4.31
C ALA A 176 -13.07 -4.27 -3.99
N GLN A 177 -14.29 -4.82 -4.10
CA GLN A 177 -14.55 -6.25 -3.97
C GLN A 177 -13.87 -7.08 -5.07
N ASP A 178 -13.86 -6.60 -6.33
CA ASP A 178 -13.19 -7.27 -7.45
C ASP A 178 -11.67 -7.38 -7.20
N ILE A 179 -11.06 -6.33 -6.65
CA ILE A 179 -9.65 -6.35 -6.24
C ILE A 179 -9.40 -7.37 -5.12
N THR A 180 -10.28 -7.43 -4.12
CA THR A 180 -10.17 -8.43 -3.06
C THR A 180 -10.24 -9.84 -3.64
N THR A 181 -11.20 -10.12 -4.55
CA THR A 181 -11.31 -11.43 -5.19
C THR A 181 -10.12 -11.78 -6.07
N TYR A 182 -9.45 -10.78 -6.66
CA TYR A 182 -8.18 -10.98 -7.35
C TYR A 182 -7.10 -11.52 -6.39
N ILE A 183 -6.92 -10.87 -5.24
CA ILE A 183 -5.90 -11.27 -4.26
C ILE A 183 -6.17 -12.67 -3.70
N VAL A 184 -7.43 -13.04 -3.48
CA VAL A 184 -7.80 -14.34 -2.89
C VAL A 184 -8.04 -15.46 -3.91
N GLY A 185 -7.64 -15.28 -5.18
CA GLY A 185 -7.54 -16.39 -6.14
C GLY A 185 -8.15 -16.16 -7.52
N ARG A 186 -8.98 -15.13 -7.74
CA ARG A 186 -9.53 -14.81 -9.07
C ARG A 186 -8.53 -14.02 -9.90
N ASN A 187 -7.37 -14.60 -10.15
CA ASN A 187 -6.27 -14.02 -10.91
C ASN A 187 -5.67 -15.02 -11.90
N ALA A 188 -4.77 -14.56 -12.74
CA ALA A 188 -4.19 -15.36 -13.82
C ALA A 188 -3.28 -16.52 -13.34
N THR A 189 -2.89 -16.53 -12.06
CA THR A 189 -2.03 -17.59 -11.46
C THR A 189 -2.84 -18.61 -10.68
N GLY A 190 -4.09 -18.29 -10.31
CA GLY A 190 -4.95 -19.12 -9.47
C GLY A 190 -4.50 -19.19 -8.00
N TYR A 191 -3.48 -18.44 -7.59
CA TYR A 191 -3.06 -18.37 -6.19
C TYR A 191 -4.00 -17.45 -5.38
N CYS A 192 -4.44 -17.92 -4.20
CA CYS A 192 -4.76 -17.03 -3.10
C CYS A 192 -3.43 -16.55 -2.53
N PHE A 193 -3.08 -15.28 -2.76
CA PHE A 193 -1.78 -14.74 -2.32
C PHE A 193 -1.65 -14.54 -0.82
N VAL A 194 -2.61 -15.03 -0.04
CA VAL A 194 -2.59 -15.01 1.43
C VAL A 194 -2.20 -16.40 1.93
N THR A 195 -1.09 -16.50 2.66
CA THR A 195 -0.60 -17.76 3.21
C THR A 195 -1.66 -18.45 4.08
N GLY A 196 -1.80 -19.76 3.95
CA GLY A 196 -2.73 -20.57 4.73
C GLY A 196 -4.21 -20.44 4.35
N PHE A 197 -4.55 -19.70 3.27
CA PHE A 197 -5.93 -19.53 2.82
C PHE A 197 -6.12 -19.99 1.36
N GLY A 198 -7.32 -20.49 1.06
CA GLY A 198 -7.67 -20.99 -0.27
C GLY A 198 -7.10 -22.37 -0.55
N LYS A 199 -7.34 -22.88 -1.78
CA LYS A 199 -6.87 -24.21 -2.22
C LYS A 199 -5.42 -24.20 -2.71
N LYS A 200 -4.93 -23.05 -3.16
CA LYS A 200 -3.59 -22.84 -3.68
C LYS A 200 -3.06 -21.52 -3.09
N SER A 201 -2.26 -21.62 -2.06
CA SER A 201 -1.63 -20.48 -1.38
C SER A 201 -0.11 -20.58 -1.41
N PRO A 202 0.62 -19.47 -1.19
CA PRO A 202 2.06 -19.50 -1.09
C PRO A 202 2.53 -20.43 0.03
N MET A 203 3.48 -21.31 -0.29
CA MET A 203 4.08 -22.26 0.65
C MET A 203 5.56 -21.97 0.89
N PHE A 204 6.24 -21.37 -0.09
CA PHE A 204 7.69 -21.12 -0.05
C PHE A 204 7.99 -19.63 -0.10
N ILE A 205 7.31 -18.85 0.79
CA ILE A 205 7.50 -17.41 0.86
C ILE A 205 8.96 -17.06 1.18
N HIS A 206 9.45 -15.96 0.61
CA HIS A 206 10.78 -15.43 0.93
C HIS A 206 10.73 -14.72 2.29
N ASP A 207 10.67 -15.51 3.36
CA ASP A 207 10.69 -15.08 4.76
C ASP A 207 11.60 -16.01 5.58
N ARG A 208 12.72 -15.48 6.06
CA ARG A 208 13.74 -16.24 6.79
C ARG A 208 13.22 -16.89 8.07
N ARG A 209 12.17 -16.36 8.67
CA ARG A 209 11.54 -16.96 9.86
C ARG A 209 10.82 -18.26 9.48
N SER A 210 9.98 -18.18 8.48
CA SER A 210 9.22 -19.35 7.97
C SER A 210 10.12 -20.43 7.38
N THR A 211 11.31 -20.09 6.89
CA THR A 211 12.25 -21.09 6.37
C THR A 211 13.19 -21.66 7.44
N GLY A 212 13.31 -20.99 8.60
CA GLY A 212 14.23 -21.35 9.66
C GLY A 212 13.59 -21.97 10.91
N ASP A 213 12.26 -22.01 11.01
CA ASP A 213 11.55 -22.51 12.19
C ASP A 213 11.31 -24.04 12.20
N GLY A 214 11.64 -24.72 11.10
CA GLY A 214 11.43 -26.17 10.94
C GLY A 214 9.97 -26.57 10.68
N ILE A 215 9.07 -25.60 10.45
CA ILE A 215 7.65 -25.84 10.15
C ILE A 215 7.45 -25.69 8.64
N ALA A 216 6.91 -26.71 7.99
CA ALA A 216 6.75 -26.75 6.54
C ALA A 216 5.71 -25.75 6.01
N VAL A 217 4.76 -25.31 6.84
CA VAL A 217 3.67 -24.40 6.45
C VAL A 217 3.98 -23.00 6.98
N PRO A 218 3.99 -21.96 6.12
CA PRO A 218 4.23 -20.61 6.59
C PRO A 218 3.12 -20.09 7.50
N VAL A 219 3.43 -19.11 8.34
CA VAL A 219 2.45 -18.43 9.20
C VAL A 219 1.26 -17.98 8.36
N PRO A 220 0.01 -18.33 8.71
CA PRO A 220 -1.16 -17.93 7.95
C PRO A 220 -1.42 -16.41 8.00
N GLY A 221 -1.97 -15.86 6.92
CA GLY A 221 -2.40 -14.46 6.87
C GLY A 221 -1.36 -13.47 6.34
N LEU A 222 -0.18 -13.92 5.93
CA LEU A 222 0.80 -13.06 5.26
C LEU A 222 0.46 -12.94 3.78
N ILE A 223 0.64 -11.73 3.23
CA ILE A 223 0.45 -11.51 1.78
C ILE A 223 1.80 -11.58 1.08
N ALA A 224 1.91 -12.45 0.08
CA ALA A 224 3.01 -12.45 -0.86
C ALA A 224 2.97 -11.20 -1.76
N GLY A 225 4.17 -10.72 -2.18
CA GLY A 225 4.32 -9.51 -2.99
C GLY A 225 3.49 -9.48 -4.26
N GLY A 226 3.30 -10.64 -4.88
CA GLY A 226 2.45 -10.81 -6.06
C GLY A 226 3.24 -10.78 -7.38
N PRO A 227 2.55 -11.00 -8.51
CA PRO A 227 3.17 -11.06 -9.82
C PRO A 227 3.92 -9.78 -10.18
N THR A 228 5.11 -9.93 -10.78
CA THR A 228 5.89 -8.82 -11.35
C THR A 228 6.90 -9.34 -12.37
N LEU A 229 7.32 -8.47 -13.29
CA LEU A 229 8.50 -8.71 -14.13
C LEU A 229 9.76 -8.01 -13.60
N ASP A 230 9.64 -7.23 -12.52
CA ASP A 230 10.79 -6.61 -11.88
C ASP A 230 11.63 -7.70 -11.19
N ALA A 231 12.94 -7.68 -11.40
CA ALA A 231 13.90 -8.62 -10.81
C ALA A 231 13.58 -10.12 -11.00
N ILE A 232 12.91 -10.51 -12.09
CA ILE A 232 12.55 -11.91 -12.38
C ILE A 232 13.76 -12.83 -12.63
N ARG A 233 14.98 -12.33 -12.43
CA ARG A 233 16.23 -13.11 -12.43
C ARG A 233 16.71 -13.47 -11.03
N ASP A 234 15.93 -13.17 -10.00
CA ASP A 234 16.26 -13.47 -8.62
C ASP A 234 16.53 -14.97 -8.41
N CYS A 235 15.71 -15.85 -8.98
CA CYS A 235 15.96 -17.29 -8.94
C CYS A 235 17.12 -17.76 -9.83
N ASP A 236 17.54 -16.96 -10.80
CA ASP A 236 18.72 -17.29 -11.63
C ASP A 236 20.04 -17.13 -10.82
N THR A 237 20.04 -16.24 -9.84
CA THR A 237 21.21 -15.85 -9.05
C THR A 237 21.16 -16.29 -7.59
N TYR A 238 20.01 -16.74 -7.11
CA TYR A 238 19.84 -17.18 -5.73
C TYR A 238 20.67 -18.43 -5.45
N VAL A 239 21.38 -18.44 -4.33
CA VAL A 239 22.20 -19.55 -3.89
C VAL A 239 21.49 -20.26 -2.74
N TYR A 240 21.08 -21.49 -2.99
CA TYR A 240 20.60 -22.37 -1.94
C TYR A 240 21.78 -22.95 -1.17
N ASN A 241 21.65 -23.09 0.14
CA ASN A 241 22.62 -23.77 1.01
C ASN A 241 22.38 -25.29 1.14
N TYR A 242 21.50 -25.83 0.30
CA TYR A 242 21.14 -27.24 0.21
C TYR A 242 20.85 -27.58 -1.26
N ASP A 243 20.79 -28.87 -1.56
CA ASP A 243 20.45 -29.33 -2.91
C ASP A 243 19.00 -29.00 -3.24
N HIS A 244 18.80 -28.16 -4.26
CA HIS A 244 17.50 -27.67 -4.68
C HIS A 244 17.44 -27.56 -6.21
N PRO A 245 16.38 -28.08 -6.84
CA PRO A 245 16.18 -27.91 -8.27
C PRO A 245 16.14 -26.45 -8.67
N LYS A 246 16.67 -26.12 -9.85
CA LYS A 246 16.56 -24.77 -10.38
C LYS A 246 15.09 -24.44 -10.63
N SER A 247 14.64 -23.34 -10.07
CA SER A 247 13.28 -22.85 -10.26
C SER A 247 13.20 -21.85 -11.40
N GLU A 248 12.13 -21.91 -12.18
CA GLU A 248 11.89 -21.03 -13.32
C GLU A 248 10.55 -20.31 -13.18
N TYR A 249 10.52 -19.05 -13.65
CA TYR A 249 9.26 -18.31 -13.75
C TYR A 249 8.38 -18.86 -14.87
N PRO A 250 7.06 -18.91 -14.67
CA PRO A 250 6.12 -19.44 -15.67
C PRO A 250 6.07 -18.61 -16.95
N THR A 251 6.53 -17.35 -16.90
CA THR A 251 6.62 -16.46 -18.05
C THR A 251 7.58 -15.32 -17.76
N ARG A 252 8.21 -14.78 -18.81
CA ARG A 252 9.03 -13.56 -18.78
C ARG A 252 8.40 -12.40 -19.61
N GLU A 253 7.15 -12.58 -20.08
CA GLU A 253 6.44 -11.62 -20.93
C GLU A 253 5.20 -11.01 -20.28
N TYR A 254 4.49 -11.81 -19.50
CA TYR A 254 3.16 -11.44 -18.98
C TYR A 254 3.22 -11.18 -17.46
N SER A 255 3.38 -9.92 -17.07
CA SER A 255 3.59 -9.52 -15.68
C SER A 255 2.52 -10.07 -14.72
N ALA A 256 1.24 -10.07 -15.09
CA ALA A 256 0.15 -10.60 -14.26
C ALA A 256 0.22 -12.13 -14.03
N ARG A 257 1.09 -12.85 -14.73
CA ARG A 257 1.34 -14.30 -14.61
C ARG A 257 2.73 -14.63 -14.07
N ALA A 258 3.60 -13.64 -13.98
CA ALA A 258 4.98 -13.81 -13.55
C ALA A 258 5.04 -13.87 -12.01
N TYR A 259 4.61 -14.99 -11.46
CA TYR A 259 4.64 -15.31 -10.03
C TYR A 259 5.26 -16.69 -9.84
N ASN A 260 6.19 -16.81 -8.92
CA ASN A 260 6.85 -18.08 -8.60
C ASN A 260 6.80 -18.29 -7.07
N ASP A 261 6.17 -19.39 -6.64
CA ASP A 261 6.08 -19.76 -5.21
C ASP A 261 7.34 -20.52 -4.79
N GLU A 262 8.47 -19.83 -4.78
CA GLU A 262 9.77 -20.34 -4.38
C GLU A 262 10.52 -19.32 -3.54
N ILE A 263 11.32 -19.80 -2.60
CA ILE A 263 12.11 -18.95 -1.70
C ILE A 263 13.09 -18.03 -2.44
N CYS A 264 13.58 -18.44 -3.60
CA CYS A 264 14.48 -17.63 -4.44
C CYS A 264 13.75 -16.40 -5.00
N SER A 265 12.43 -16.47 -5.17
CA SER A 265 11.63 -15.43 -5.80
C SER A 265 11.27 -14.33 -4.80
N TYR A 266 12.29 -13.58 -4.33
CA TYR A 266 12.03 -12.47 -3.42
C TYR A 266 11.20 -11.36 -4.09
N SER A 267 11.31 -11.15 -5.40
CA SER A 267 10.52 -10.13 -6.10
C SER A 267 9.03 -10.41 -6.11
N THR A 268 8.61 -11.68 -6.13
CA THR A 268 7.18 -12.04 -6.18
C THR A 268 6.65 -12.65 -4.89
N ASN A 269 7.52 -13.32 -4.10
CA ASN A 269 7.11 -14.15 -2.97
C ASN A 269 7.57 -13.63 -1.60
N GLU A 270 8.21 -12.48 -1.55
CA GLU A 270 8.51 -11.76 -0.31
C GLU A 270 7.22 -11.33 0.39
N VAL A 271 7.25 -11.23 1.72
CA VAL A 271 6.15 -10.71 2.55
C VAL A 271 6.61 -9.45 3.27
N ALA A 272 5.73 -8.44 3.36
CA ALA A 272 6.06 -7.17 3.98
C ALA A 272 4.85 -6.54 4.68
N ILE A 273 5.11 -5.79 5.76
CA ILE A 273 4.08 -5.06 6.51
C ILE A 273 3.34 -4.08 5.62
N ASN A 274 4.05 -3.36 4.76
CA ASN A 274 3.49 -2.37 3.84
C ASN A 274 2.66 -2.97 2.70
N TRP A 275 2.65 -4.29 2.50
CA TRP A 275 1.75 -5.00 1.59
C TRP A 275 0.55 -5.60 2.34
N SER A 276 0.77 -6.10 3.54
CA SER A 276 -0.29 -6.68 4.38
C SER A 276 -1.24 -5.60 4.92
N ALA A 277 -0.70 -4.48 5.40
CA ALA A 277 -1.50 -3.41 6.00
C ALA A 277 -2.60 -2.83 5.08
N PRO A 278 -2.34 -2.49 3.79
CA PRO A 278 -3.40 -2.01 2.91
C PRO A 278 -4.47 -3.07 2.62
N PHE A 279 -4.12 -4.35 2.60
CA PHE A 279 -5.13 -5.41 2.42
C PHE A 279 -6.02 -5.57 3.66
N VAL A 280 -5.45 -5.50 4.85
CA VAL A 280 -6.22 -5.47 6.11
C VAL A 280 -7.18 -4.27 6.11
N MET A 281 -6.72 -3.08 5.71
CA MET A 281 -7.56 -1.89 5.59
C MET A 281 -8.70 -2.10 4.58
N LEU A 282 -8.40 -2.68 3.43
CA LEU A 282 -9.40 -2.96 2.37
C LEU A 282 -10.45 -3.95 2.86
N LEU A 283 -10.06 -5.07 3.46
CA LEU A 283 -10.97 -6.09 3.98
C LEU A 283 -11.85 -5.55 5.09
N ALA A 284 -11.27 -4.84 6.07
CA ALA A 284 -12.02 -4.26 7.18
C ALA A 284 -13.06 -3.26 6.67
N GLY A 285 -12.68 -2.40 5.73
CA GLY A 285 -13.58 -1.39 5.18
C GLY A 285 -14.69 -1.97 4.29
N ILE A 286 -14.43 -3.05 3.54
CA ILE A 286 -15.48 -3.78 2.80
C ILE A 286 -16.45 -4.44 3.78
N ASN A 287 -15.94 -5.10 4.82
CA ASN A 287 -16.78 -5.72 5.84
C ASN A 287 -17.71 -4.69 6.51
N GLU A 288 -17.18 -3.55 6.91
CA GLU A 288 -17.97 -2.43 7.47
C GLU A 288 -19.05 -1.97 6.47
N ALA A 289 -18.70 -1.77 5.20
CA ALA A 289 -19.65 -1.34 4.16
C ALA A 289 -20.79 -2.35 3.95
N MET A 290 -20.48 -3.65 4.01
CA MET A 290 -21.48 -4.72 3.88
C MET A 290 -22.37 -4.87 5.12
N MET A 291 -21.85 -4.61 6.32
CA MET A 291 -22.65 -4.63 7.56
C MET A 291 -23.63 -3.47 7.60
N ASN A 292 -23.23 -2.30 7.13
CA ASN A 292 -24.08 -1.10 7.08
C ASN A 292 -25.12 -1.12 5.94
N ALA A 293 -25.02 -2.06 5.01
CA ALA A 293 -25.97 -2.22 3.89
C ALA A 293 -27.13 -3.18 4.21
N LYS A 294 -27.10 -3.83 5.36
CA LYS A 294 -28.18 -4.67 5.90
C LYS A 294 -29.12 -3.86 6.78
#